data_f4432e01072275e8112a127b2b47f7e0
#
_entry.id   f4432e01072275e8112a127b2b47f7e0
#
_cell.length_a   1.000
_cell.length_b   1.000
_cell.length_c   1.000
_cell.angle_alpha   90.00
_cell.angle_beta   90.00
_cell.angle_gamma   90.00
#
_symmetry.space_group_name_H-M   'P 1'
#
loop_
_entity.id
_entity.type
_entity.pdbx_description
1 polymer ?
#
loop_
_entity_poly.entity_id
_entity_poly.type
_entity_poly.pdbx_seq_one_letter_code
_entity_poly.pdbx_strand_id
1 'polypeptide(L)'
;MSVKDFVQKRREALIELRRDFHKYPETAWLEYRSAAKIAATLISLGYDVALGEEVLDLDSRMGLPSKDVMSAAMARAIDEGANPELVEKMGFGKTAIVATMKFSDEGPVVAFRVDMDSNDVIESKEAGHAPVKGGYRSCHDKAMHACGHDAHMAMGLGLAEYVAEHKDQFKGTLKLIFQ
;
A
#
# COMPACT_ATOMS: atom_id res chain seq x y z
N MET A 1 20.81 8.95 12.16
CA MET A 1 20.56 9.76 10.91
C MET A 1 19.25 10.53 11.10
N SER A 2 19.18 11.80 10.69
CA SER A 2 17.91 12.53 10.79
C SER A 2 16.88 12.02 9.75
N VAL A 3 15.58 12.25 10.00
CA VAL A 3 14.51 11.92 9.03
C VAL A 3 14.77 12.59 7.68
N LYS A 4 15.23 13.85 7.70
CA LYS A 4 15.54 14.61 6.48
C LYS A 4 16.65 13.94 5.65
N ASP A 5 17.73 13.52 6.32
CA ASP A 5 18.86 12.87 5.64
C ASP A 5 18.44 11.50 5.06
N PHE A 6 17.62 10.75 5.81
CA PHE A 6 17.06 9.49 5.35
C PHE A 6 16.21 9.70 4.09
N VAL A 7 15.25 10.63 4.13
CA VAL A 7 14.38 10.92 2.98
C VAL A 7 15.20 11.38 1.78
N GLN A 8 16.23 12.21 1.98
CA GLN A 8 17.09 12.65 0.88
C GLN A 8 17.87 11.47 0.28
N LYS A 9 18.38 10.56 1.10
CA LYS A 9 19.08 9.34 0.66
C LYS A 9 18.16 8.38 -0.11
N ARG A 10 16.88 8.27 0.32
CA ARG A 10 15.88 7.36 -0.26
C ARG A 10 15.02 7.99 -1.35
N ARG A 11 15.25 9.26 -1.66
CA ARG A 11 14.39 10.07 -2.52
C ARG A 11 13.99 9.38 -3.82
N GLU A 12 14.96 8.91 -4.58
CA GLU A 12 14.70 8.28 -5.88
C GLU A 12 13.90 6.96 -5.73
N ALA A 13 14.24 6.15 -4.74
CA ALA A 13 13.52 4.91 -4.46
C ALA A 13 12.05 5.17 -4.05
N LEU A 14 11.79 6.20 -3.25
CA LEU A 14 10.43 6.60 -2.87
C LEU A 14 9.64 7.13 -4.06
N ILE A 15 10.30 7.88 -4.97
CA ILE A 15 9.68 8.34 -6.21
C ILE A 15 9.31 7.16 -7.10
N GLU A 16 10.21 6.21 -7.30
CA GLU A 16 9.93 5.02 -8.13
C GLU A 16 8.85 4.14 -7.51
N LEU A 17 8.84 4.00 -6.20
CA LEU A 17 7.78 3.28 -5.47
C LEU A 17 6.41 3.94 -5.67
N ARG A 18 6.33 5.28 -5.54
CA ARG A 18 5.12 6.06 -5.82
C ARG A 18 4.66 5.89 -7.27
N ARG A 19 5.60 5.92 -8.24
CA ARG A 19 5.31 5.75 -9.67
C ARG A 19 4.83 4.35 -10.00
N ASP A 20 5.34 3.34 -9.29
CA ASP A 20 4.86 1.96 -9.44
C ASP A 20 3.41 1.84 -8.98
N PHE A 21 3.05 2.36 -7.80
CA PHE A 21 1.66 2.40 -7.36
C PHE A 21 0.77 3.19 -8.32
N HIS A 22 1.24 4.34 -8.82
CA HIS A 22 0.51 5.16 -9.79
C HIS A 22 0.22 4.41 -11.09
N LYS A 23 1.17 3.62 -11.55
CA LYS A 23 1.07 2.86 -12.80
C LYS A 23 0.07 1.71 -12.72
N TYR A 24 -0.09 1.12 -11.55
CA TYR A 24 -0.97 -0.02 -11.29
C TYR A 24 -2.05 0.34 -10.27
N PRO A 25 -2.93 1.33 -10.59
CA PRO A 25 -3.95 1.76 -9.63
C PRO A 25 -5.03 0.70 -9.46
N GLU A 26 -5.48 0.53 -8.25
CA GLU A 26 -6.53 -0.40 -7.90
C GLU A 26 -7.62 0.33 -7.12
N THR A 27 -8.89 0.14 -7.49
CA THR A 27 -10.02 0.79 -6.85
C THR A 27 -10.43 0.05 -5.57
N ALA A 28 -11.27 0.70 -4.76
CA ALA A 28 -11.67 0.21 -3.44
C ALA A 28 -12.11 -1.27 -3.43
N TRP A 29 -11.63 -2.02 -2.46
CA TRP A 29 -11.77 -3.47 -2.26
C TRP A 29 -11.04 -4.35 -3.29
N LEU A 30 -10.30 -3.79 -4.23
CA LEU A 30 -9.57 -4.50 -5.28
C LEU A 30 -8.05 -4.26 -5.21
N GLU A 31 -7.53 -3.71 -4.11
CA GLU A 31 -6.14 -3.26 -3.93
C GLU A 31 -5.17 -4.44 -3.68
N TYR A 32 -5.37 -5.56 -4.37
CA TYR A 32 -4.63 -6.81 -4.13
C TYR A 32 -3.13 -6.70 -4.41
N ARG A 33 -2.74 -6.08 -5.54
CA ARG A 33 -1.33 -5.90 -5.89
C ARG A 33 -0.64 -4.95 -4.93
N SER A 34 -1.28 -3.82 -4.66
CA SER A 34 -0.78 -2.81 -3.73
C SER A 34 -0.62 -3.37 -2.34
N ALA A 35 -1.65 -4.04 -1.82
CA ALA A 35 -1.64 -4.66 -0.51
C ALA A 35 -0.61 -5.79 -0.40
N ALA A 36 -0.50 -6.67 -1.40
CA ALA A 36 0.50 -7.73 -1.41
C ALA A 36 1.94 -7.17 -1.39
N LYS A 37 2.22 -6.12 -2.17
CA LYS A 37 3.52 -5.45 -2.18
C LYS A 37 3.83 -4.79 -0.85
N ILE A 38 2.86 -4.10 -0.25
CA ILE A 38 2.98 -3.45 1.06
C ILE A 38 3.23 -4.51 2.14
N ALA A 39 2.41 -5.56 2.21
CA ALA A 39 2.56 -6.64 3.19
C ALA A 39 3.93 -7.30 3.09
N ALA A 40 4.37 -7.69 1.88
CA ALA A 40 5.69 -8.29 1.66
C ALA A 40 6.83 -7.37 2.12
N THR A 41 6.74 -6.07 1.84
CA THR A 41 7.73 -5.08 2.28
C THR A 41 7.77 -5.00 3.81
N LEU A 42 6.60 -4.86 4.47
CA LEU A 42 6.52 -4.75 5.92
C LEU A 42 7.03 -6.01 6.65
N ILE A 43 6.71 -7.20 6.11
CA ILE A 43 7.26 -8.47 6.61
C ILE A 43 8.79 -8.47 6.50
N SER A 44 9.35 -8.04 5.37
CA SER A 44 10.81 -7.99 5.16
C SER A 44 11.52 -7.00 6.10
N LEU A 45 10.81 -5.97 6.56
CA LEU A 45 11.28 -4.99 7.54
C LEU A 45 11.13 -5.46 9.00
N GLY A 46 10.56 -6.65 9.23
CA GLY A 46 10.42 -7.23 10.56
C GLY A 46 9.18 -6.76 11.34
N TYR A 47 8.17 -6.23 10.65
CA TYR A 47 6.87 -5.97 11.25
C TYR A 47 6.08 -7.27 11.44
N ASP A 48 5.30 -7.36 12.50
CA ASP A 48 4.22 -8.33 12.64
C ASP A 48 3.03 -7.85 11.81
N VAL A 49 2.66 -8.64 10.77
CA VAL A 49 1.70 -8.22 9.75
C VAL A 49 0.46 -9.08 9.80
N ALA A 50 -0.64 -8.50 10.24
CA ALA A 50 -1.98 -9.06 10.14
C ALA A 50 -2.67 -8.50 8.89
N LEU A 51 -3.40 -9.35 8.15
CA LEU A 51 -4.12 -8.97 6.93
C LEU A 51 -5.36 -9.85 6.71
N GLY A 52 -6.25 -9.38 5.87
CA GLY A 52 -7.45 -10.12 5.54
C GLY A 52 -8.49 -10.09 6.66
N GLU A 53 -9.03 -11.25 7.03
CA GLU A 53 -10.08 -11.37 8.06
C GLU A 53 -9.63 -10.94 9.46
N GLU A 54 -8.35 -11.01 9.74
CA GLU A 54 -7.79 -10.71 11.06
C GLU A 54 -7.92 -9.22 11.42
N VAL A 55 -8.11 -8.34 10.43
CA VAL A 55 -8.06 -6.87 10.60
C VAL A 55 -9.32 -6.15 10.14
N LEU A 56 -10.34 -6.89 9.67
CA LEU A 56 -11.58 -6.33 9.13
C LEU A 56 -12.81 -6.88 9.84
N ASP A 57 -13.75 -5.98 10.16
CA ASP A 57 -15.12 -6.37 10.45
C ASP A 57 -15.83 -6.62 9.11
N LEU A 58 -16.04 -7.90 8.79
CA LEU A 58 -16.57 -8.33 7.50
C LEU A 58 -18.02 -7.88 7.27
N ASP A 59 -18.80 -7.75 8.33
CA ASP A 59 -20.22 -7.37 8.27
C ASP A 59 -20.39 -5.85 8.06
N SER A 60 -19.39 -5.07 8.43
CA SER A 60 -19.39 -3.61 8.28
C SER A 60 -18.90 -3.12 6.92
N ARG A 61 -18.43 -4.01 6.04
CA ARG A 61 -17.96 -3.62 4.70
C ARG A 61 -19.12 -3.18 3.81
N MET A 62 -18.94 -2.05 3.13
CA MET A 62 -19.95 -1.46 2.24
C MET A 62 -19.41 -1.35 0.80
N GLY A 63 -20.30 -1.51 -0.18
CA GLY A 63 -19.95 -1.27 -1.57
C GLY A 63 -19.02 -2.31 -2.19
N LEU A 64 -19.02 -3.54 -1.67
CA LEU A 64 -18.19 -4.61 -2.23
C LEU A 64 -18.55 -4.89 -3.70
N PRO A 65 -17.54 -5.00 -4.58
CA PRO A 65 -17.73 -5.51 -5.93
C PRO A 65 -18.27 -6.95 -5.95
N SER A 66 -18.78 -7.41 -7.09
CA SER A 66 -19.17 -8.81 -7.24
C SER A 66 -17.97 -9.75 -7.10
N LYS A 67 -18.22 -11.01 -6.73
CA LYS A 67 -17.17 -12.02 -6.62
C LYS A 67 -16.40 -12.21 -7.92
N ASP A 68 -17.06 -12.12 -9.08
CA ASP A 68 -16.41 -12.24 -10.39
C ASP A 68 -15.44 -11.09 -10.64
N VAL A 69 -15.82 -9.86 -10.27
CA VAL A 69 -14.93 -8.68 -10.36
C VAL A 69 -13.72 -8.84 -9.44
N MET A 70 -13.95 -9.27 -8.21
CA MET A 70 -12.85 -9.50 -7.25
C MET A 70 -11.93 -10.63 -7.72
N SER A 71 -12.47 -11.75 -8.24
CA SER A 71 -11.65 -12.85 -8.80
C SER A 71 -10.79 -12.38 -9.98
N ALA A 72 -11.36 -11.58 -10.88
CA ALA A 72 -10.61 -11.01 -12.00
C ALA A 72 -9.50 -10.07 -11.53
N ALA A 73 -9.76 -9.26 -10.50
CA ALA A 73 -8.75 -8.37 -9.91
C ALA A 73 -7.62 -9.15 -9.21
N MET A 74 -7.95 -10.24 -8.49
CA MET A 74 -6.94 -11.14 -7.89
C MET A 74 -6.03 -11.75 -8.96
N ALA A 75 -6.61 -12.29 -10.03
CA ALA A 75 -5.84 -12.86 -11.14
C ALA A 75 -4.93 -11.80 -11.79
N ARG A 76 -5.48 -10.61 -12.09
CA ARG A 76 -4.70 -9.49 -12.63
C ARG A 76 -3.55 -9.10 -11.71
N ALA A 77 -3.80 -8.98 -10.41
CA ALA A 77 -2.74 -8.64 -9.44
C ALA A 77 -1.58 -9.63 -9.46
N ILE A 78 -1.87 -10.94 -9.57
CA ILE A 78 -0.86 -12.00 -9.70
C ILE A 78 -0.10 -11.86 -11.02
N ASP A 79 -0.79 -11.64 -12.14
CA ASP A 79 -0.17 -11.44 -13.46
C ASP A 79 0.73 -10.18 -13.47
N GLU A 80 0.41 -9.17 -12.66
CA GLU A 80 1.18 -7.94 -12.46
C GLU A 80 2.26 -8.07 -11.35
N GLY A 81 2.55 -9.29 -10.91
CA GLY A 81 3.67 -9.62 -10.02
C GLY A 81 3.38 -9.59 -8.53
N ALA A 82 2.11 -9.59 -8.11
CA ALA A 82 1.76 -9.77 -6.71
C ALA A 82 2.08 -11.21 -6.23
N ASN A 83 2.47 -11.35 -4.96
CA ASN A 83 2.66 -12.66 -4.36
C ASN A 83 1.31 -13.40 -4.26
N PRO A 84 1.15 -14.58 -4.92
CA PRO A 84 -0.11 -15.31 -4.95
C PRO A 84 -0.61 -15.72 -3.56
N GLU A 85 0.26 -16.10 -2.64
CA GLU A 85 -0.11 -16.53 -1.28
C GLU A 85 -0.73 -15.36 -0.49
N LEU A 86 -0.18 -14.14 -0.64
CA LEU A 86 -0.74 -12.95 -0.01
C LEU A 86 -2.09 -12.57 -0.62
N VAL A 87 -2.21 -12.65 -1.95
CA VAL A 87 -3.49 -12.40 -2.64
C VAL A 87 -4.56 -13.40 -2.19
N GLU A 88 -4.23 -14.68 -2.10
CA GLU A 88 -5.14 -15.72 -1.63
C GLU A 88 -5.59 -15.48 -0.18
N LYS A 89 -4.67 -15.11 0.71
CA LYS A 89 -4.97 -14.78 2.12
C LYS A 89 -5.94 -13.59 2.24
N MET A 90 -5.86 -12.60 1.36
CA MET A 90 -6.80 -11.49 1.30
C MET A 90 -8.19 -11.91 0.83
N GLY A 91 -8.29 -12.94 -0.02
CA GLY A 91 -9.57 -13.44 -0.55
C GLY A 91 -10.45 -12.33 -1.14
N PHE A 92 -11.76 -12.37 -0.89
CA PHE A 92 -12.68 -11.41 -1.51
C PHE A 92 -12.77 -10.09 -0.73
N GLY A 93 -12.11 -9.03 -1.25
CA GLY A 93 -12.19 -7.67 -0.74
C GLY A 93 -11.68 -7.50 0.71
N LYS A 94 -10.64 -8.25 1.11
CA LYS A 94 -10.05 -8.15 2.45
C LYS A 94 -8.61 -7.65 2.35
N THR A 95 -8.42 -6.53 1.66
CA THR A 95 -7.12 -5.97 1.28
C THR A 95 -6.45 -5.14 2.38
N ALA A 96 -7.14 -4.87 3.50
CA ALA A 96 -6.59 -4.11 4.61
C ALA A 96 -5.44 -4.84 5.31
N ILE A 97 -4.47 -4.06 5.80
CA ILE A 97 -3.28 -4.53 6.48
C ILE A 97 -3.10 -3.75 7.78
N VAL A 98 -2.76 -4.45 8.86
CA VAL A 98 -2.24 -3.83 10.08
C VAL A 98 -0.85 -4.39 10.36
N ALA A 99 0.15 -3.53 10.28
CA ALA A 99 1.53 -3.89 10.62
C ALA A 99 1.91 -3.29 11.96
N THR A 100 2.43 -4.10 12.85
CA THR A 100 2.79 -3.74 14.22
C THR A 100 4.28 -3.91 14.44
N MET A 101 4.92 -2.89 15.02
CA MET A 101 6.28 -2.99 15.55
C MET A 101 6.27 -2.53 17.01
N LYS A 102 6.61 -3.44 17.90
CA LYS A 102 6.75 -3.17 19.32
C LYS A 102 8.20 -2.95 19.67
N PHE A 103 8.51 -1.81 20.28
CA PHE A 103 9.86 -1.43 20.69
C PHE A 103 10.10 -1.73 22.18
N SER A 104 9.11 -1.50 23.04
CA SER A 104 9.17 -1.77 24.48
C SER A 104 7.76 -1.97 25.07
N ASP A 105 7.68 -2.45 26.31
CA ASP A 105 6.42 -2.53 27.05
C ASP A 105 5.97 -1.15 27.58
N GLU A 106 6.89 -0.21 27.68
CA GLU A 106 6.64 1.16 28.10
C GLU A 106 6.51 2.10 26.90
N GLY A 107 5.60 3.04 26.99
CA GLY A 107 5.41 4.09 25.97
C GLY A 107 4.02 4.01 25.28
N PRO A 108 3.76 4.96 24.38
CA PRO A 108 2.46 5.05 23.73
C PRO A 108 2.28 3.97 22.64
N VAL A 109 1.04 3.67 22.31
CA VAL A 109 0.66 3.02 21.06
C VAL A 109 0.27 4.12 20.08
N VAL A 110 1.01 4.22 18.97
CA VAL A 110 0.75 5.21 17.91
C VAL A 110 0.33 4.46 16.65
N ALA A 111 -0.72 4.94 15.99
CA ALA A 111 -1.19 4.38 14.72
C ALA A 111 -1.20 5.45 13.62
N PHE A 112 -0.76 5.06 12.43
CA PHE A 112 -0.91 5.86 11.20
C PHE A 112 -1.79 5.09 10.22
N ARG A 113 -2.83 5.75 9.69
CA ARG A 113 -3.64 5.23 8.60
C ARG A 113 -3.13 5.75 7.27
N VAL A 114 -3.07 4.85 6.29
CA VAL A 114 -2.61 5.10 4.92
C VAL A 114 -3.66 4.56 3.97
N ASP A 115 -4.21 5.44 3.13
CA ASP A 115 -5.16 5.06 2.10
C ASP A 115 -4.46 4.37 0.94
N MET A 116 -5.09 3.35 0.33
CA MET A 116 -4.50 2.57 -0.75
C MET A 116 -5.26 2.67 -2.07
N ASP A 117 -6.56 2.91 -2.01
CA ASP A 117 -7.45 2.87 -3.18
C ASP A 117 -7.16 3.99 -4.19
N SER A 118 -7.47 3.72 -5.44
CA SER A 118 -7.49 4.69 -6.52
C SER A 118 -8.92 5.12 -6.87
N ASN A 119 -9.05 6.10 -7.74
CA ASN A 119 -10.34 6.61 -8.20
C ASN A 119 -10.74 5.97 -9.54
N ASP A 120 -12.06 5.79 -9.77
CA ASP A 120 -12.65 5.40 -11.06
C ASP A 120 -12.59 6.57 -12.06
N VAL A 121 -11.38 6.95 -12.46
CA VAL A 121 -11.09 8.09 -13.35
C VAL A 121 -10.18 7.65 -14.48
N ILE A 122 -10.47 8.12 -15.70
CA ILE A 122 -9.60 7.88 -16.85
C ILE A 122 -8.46 8.89 -16.84
N GLU A 123 -7.23 8.39 -16.74
CA GLU A 123 -6.05 9.25 -16.81
C GLU A 123 -5.78 9.75 -18.24
N SER A 124 -5.38 11.02 -18.37
CA SER A 124 -5.03 11.64 -19.64
C SER A 124 -3.95 10.85 -20.39
N LYS A 125 -4.12 10.74 -21.72
CA LYS A 125 -3.15 10.13 -22.64
C LYS A 125 -2.33 11.18 -23.40
N GLU A 126 -2.52 12.47 -23.09
CA GLU A 126 -1.84 13.54 -23.75
C GLU A 126 -0.32 13.47 -23.53
N ALA A 127 0.45 13.72 -24.60
CA ALA A 127 1.92 13.70 -24.54
C ALA A 127 2.51 14.73 -23.54
N GLY A 128 1.75 15.80 -23.23
CA GLY A 128 2.10 16.81 -22.23
C GLY A 128 1.96 16.33 -20.78
N HIS A 129 1.17 15.29 -20.52
CA HIS A 129 0.90 14.78 -19.18
C HIS A 129 2.15 14.15 -18.54
N ALA A 130 2.48 14.56 -17.31
CA ALA A 130 3.73 14.14 -16.66
C ALA A 130 3.87 12.61 -16.51
N PRO A 131 2.84 11.85 -16.10
CA PRO A 131 2.89 10.39 -16.05
C PRO A 131 3.15 9.74 -17.41
N VAL A 132 2.61 10.29 -18.51
CA VAL A 132 2.87 9.82 -19.89
C VAL A 132 4.35 10.03 -20.23
N LYS A 133 4.87 11.24 -20.02
CA LYS A 133 6.30 11.57 -20.26
C LYS A 133 7.23 10.71 -19.41
N GLY A 134 6.84 10.42 -18.18
CA GLY A 134 7.64 9.66 -17.22
C GLY A 134 7.49 8.13 -17.34
N GLY A 135 6.61 7.63 -18.22
CA GLY A 135 6.41 6.19 -18.43
C GLY A 135 5.68 5.46 -17.29
N TYR A 136 5.02 6.21 -16.39
CA TYR A 136 4.30 5.66 -15.23
C TYR A 136 2.79 5.98 -15.23
N ARG A 137 2.23 6.39 -16.36
CA ARG A 137 0.78 6.54 -16.53
C ARG A 137 0.09 5.22 -16.18
N SER A 138 -1.12 5.31 -15.61
CA SER A 138 -1.96 4.16 -15.33
C SER A 138 -2.05 3.21 -16.54
N CYS A 139 -1.80 1.94 -16.28
CA CYS A 139 -2.02 0.86 -17.27
C CYS A 139 -3.47 0.32 -17.23
N HIS A 140 -4.28 0.76 -16.28
CA HIS A 140 -5.70 0.42 -16.16
C HIS A 140 -6.56 1.55 -16.74
N ASP A 141 -7.42 1.23 -17.72
CA ASP A 141 -8.14 2.23 -18.51
C ASP A 141 -9.19 3.06 -17.73
N LYS A 142 -9.59 2.61 -16.56
CA LYS A 142 -10.65 3.26 -15.76
C LYS A 142 -10.24 3.53 -14.31
N ALA A 143 -8.98 3.47 -14.00
CA ALA A 143 -8.47 3.72 -12.67
C ALA A 143 -7.26 4.65 -12.71
N MET A 144 -7.18 5.57 -11.76
CA MET A 144 -6.07 6.51 -11.62
C MET A 144 -5.96 6.96 -10.17
N HIS A 145 -4.75 7.07 -9.66
CA HIS A 145 -4.50 7.74 -8.38
C HIS A 145 -4.63 9.27 -8.52
N ALA A 146 -5.87 9.77 -8.56
CA ALA A 146 -6.17 11.20 -8.68
C ALA A 146 -6.17 11.92 -7.32
N CYS A 147 -6.31 11.19 -6.21
CA CYS A 147 -6.34 11.71 -4.84
C CYS A 147 -4.97 11.70 -4.13
N GLY A 148 -3.97 11.00 -4.71
CA GLY A 148 -2.61 10.95 -4.16
C GLY A 148 -2.34 9.80 -3.19
N HIS A 149 -3.20 8.78 -3.12
CA HIS A 149 -2.99 7.64 -2.25
C HIS A 149 -1.75 6.80 -2.64
N ASP A 150 -1.30 6.85 -3.90
CA ASP A 150 0.00 6.34 -4.33
C ASP A 150 1.18 6.97 -3.57
N ALA A 151 1.08 8.28 -3.28
CA ALA A 151 2.06 8.97 -2.45
C ALA A 151 1.91 8.60 -0.96
N HIS A 152 0.67 8.42 -0.47
CA HIS A 152 0.41 7.96 0.90
C HIS A 152 1.06 6.59 1.13
N MET A 153 0.88 5.63 0.23
CA MET A 153 1.51 4.31 0.30
C MET A 153 3.04 4.39 0.31
N ALA A 154 3.62 5.19 -0.59
CA ALA A 154 5.07 5.38 -0.64
C ALA A 154 5.62 6.04 0.63
N MET A 155 4.93 7.04 1.18
CA MET A 155 5.30 7.68 2.44
C MET A 155 5.15 6.72 3.63
N GLY A 156 4.08 5.93 3.66
CA GLY A 156 3.84 4.92 4.71
C GLY A 156 4.95 3.87 4.74
N LEU A 157 5.38 3.36 3.58
CA LEU A 157 6.50 2.43 3.48
C LEU A 157 7.85 3.10 3.80
N GLY A 158 8.06 4.37 3.41
CA GLY A 158 9.23 5.13 3.80
C GLY A 158 9.33 5.35 5.32
N LEU A 159 8.19 5.62 5.98
CA LEU A 159 8.11 5.67 7.44
C LEU A 159 8.45 4.30 8.06
N ALA A 160 7.88 3.23 7.53
CA ALA A 160 8.15 1.87 8.00
C ALA A 160 9.64 1.51 7.94
N GLU A 161 10.30 1.83 6.83
CA GLU A 161 11.72 1.61 6.62
C GLU A 161 12.56 2.43 7.60
N TYR A 162 12.27 3.74 7.74
CA TYR A 162 12.98 4.60 8.70
C TYR A 162 12.89 4.07 10.13
N VAL A 163 11.68 3.69 10.56
CA VAL A 163 11.46 3.19 11.92
C VAL A 163 12.16 1.85 12.15
N ALA A 164 12.14 0.94 11.17
CA ALA A 164 12.82 -0.35 11.26
C ALA A 164 14.35 -0.18 11.39
N GLU A 165 14.95 0.75 10.61
CA GLU A 165 16.37 1.06 10.69
C GLU A 165 16.78 1.74 12.02
N HIS A 166 15.86 2.37 12.73
CA HIS A 166 16.12 3.16 13.93
C HIS A 166 15.33 2.68 15.15
N LYS A 167 14.89 1.42 15.16
CA LYS A 167 14.00 0.86 16.18
C LYS A 167 14.46 1.08 17.63
N ASP A 168 15.76 1.12 17.86
CA ASP A 168 16.36 1.34 19.20
C ASP A 168 16.15 2.78 19.72
N GLN A 169 15.70 3.71 18.89
CA GLN A 169 15.40 5.10 19.27
C GLN A 169 13.95 5.31 19.69
N PHE A 170 13.11 4.29 19.55
CA PHE A 170 11.68 4.36 19.83
C PHE A 170 11.30 3.57 21.07
N LYS A 171 10.14 3.93 21.66
CA LYS A 171 9.50 3.23 22.77
C LYS A 171 8.02 3.01 22.45
N GLY A 172 7.43 2.04 23.15
CA GLY A 172 6.01 1.69 22.94
C GLY A 172 5.80 0.88 21.68
N THR A 173 4.74 1.19 20.92
CA THR A 173 4.33 0.41 19.75
C THR A 173 3.90 1.32 18.60
N LEU A 174 4.37 1.02 17.40
CA LEU A 174 3.86 1.62 16.17
C LEU A 174 2.93 0.62 15.46
N LYS A 175 1.78 1.13 15.02
CA LYS A 175 0.89 0.43 14.08
C LYS A 175 0.76 1.21 12.78
N LEU A 176 0.94 0.55 11.66
CA LEU A 176 0.68 1.08 10.32
C LEU A 176 -0.54 0.36 9.77
N ILE A 177 -1.58 1.12 9.43
CA ILE A 177 -2.87 0.62 8.94
C ILE A 177 -2.99 1.06 7.49
N PHE A 178 -2.93 0.11 6.56
CA PHE A 178 -3.15 0.36 5.15
C PHE A 178 -4.55 -0.16 4.78
N GLN A 179 -5.35 0.75 4.21
CA GLN A 179 -6.75 0.46 3.92
C GLN A 179 -7.28 1.25 2.72
#